data_e2c381f44384e1503e1a41de7fba5442
#
_entry.id   e2c381f44384e1503e1a41de7fba5442
#
_cell.length_a   1.000
_cell.length_b   1.000
_cell.length_c   1.000
_cell.angle_alpha   90.00
_cell.angle_beta   90.00
_cell.angle_gamma   90.00
#
_symmetry.space_group_name_H-M   'P 1'
#
loop_
_entity.id
_entity.type
_entity.pdbx_description
1 polymer ?
#
loop_
_entity_poly.entity_id
_entity_poly.type
_entity_poly.pdbx_seq_one_letter_code
_entity_poly.pdbx_strand_id
1 'polypeptide(L)'
;MEERLMKKHIISLAILLASGISVFGQNTTYLSEIRITDRQVVKTSDRQVNVKMEVSLDELDIKRQHSLRVVPVILSADGTQKRELPPFVINGKVRDKVQQRMETLDGVSANPDAVVTVRRKNGSSQVLAYDASVPFQRWMIGGNIQLRGYVTGCALCDDGDETATTGDILPEMTPEYYSPVMKPKEEIVKRRSETRSARVQFRQNSSNIRPDYKNNRAELDSVRQSILLVKDNNDLTITGIYVTGYASPEGSFDYNMTLSERRAKSFTEYIKEDLKGIDPSVYHVDWKGEDWAGLREEVQKHPKLLKIDEVLNIIDNCGDDKDACEEQIKGLVPPEIYQRLLNEMYGPIRRNEYRVEYNVRHFSLEEGRQMIKTRPDLMSVSEIQQVADSYGKGSPEYVDCLMRGAKAYPNDVTAVNNAALALMEADRTDEAIRLLDNAPQAGELLNLKGVAYSKLGDYERAEKAFSAAQAKGYTPAGENLTLLKKYAEYMAE
;
A
#
# COMPACT_ATOMS: atom_id res chain seq x y z
N MET A 1 22.75 -16.61 14.72
CA MET A 1 23.68 -15.58 15.18
C MET A 1 22.81 -14.38 15.47
N GLU A 2 22.16 -14.49 16.53
CA GLU A 2 22.41 -14.11 17.94
C GLU A 2 21.72 -12.79 18.22
N GLU A 3 20.70 -12.94 19.09
CA GLU A 3 20.70 -12.22 20.36
C GLU A 3 21.37 -10.84 20.35
N ARG A 4 20.55 -9.87 20.06
CA ARG A 4 20.66 -8.52 20.64
C ARG A 4 19.28 -7.89 20.61
N LEU A 5 18.71 -7.82 21.80
CA LEU A 5 18.05 -6.61 22.30
C LEU A 5 16.92 -6.92 23.25
N MET A 6 17.29 -7.14 24.47
CA MET A 6 16.51 -6.54 25.55
C MET A 6 17.49 -5.84 26.47
N LYS A 7 17.87 -4.62 26.12
CA LYS A 7 18.45 -3.71 27.12
C LYS A 7 17.31 -3.16 27.94
N LYS A 8 17.17 -3.69 29.14
CA LYS A 8 16.42 -3.05 30.23
C LYS A 8 17.05 -1.68 30.47
N HIS A 9 16.36 -0.63 30.09
CA HIS A 9 16.71 0.71 30.57
C HIS A 9 16.16 0.88 31.97
N ILE A 10 17.03 0.67 32.95
CA ILE A 10 16.84 1.18 34.32
C ILE A 10 17.14 2.66 34.21
N ILE A 11 16.11 3.48 34.15
CA ILE A 11 16.26 4.94 34.26
C ILE A 11 16.01 5.29 35.71
N SER A 12 17.10 5.45 36.48
CA SER A 12 17.06 6.15 37.77
C SER A 12 16.92 7.64 37.46
N LEU A 13 15.68 8.17 37.54
CA LEU A 13 15.42 9.58 37.36
C LEU A 13 15.36 10.26 38.74
N ALA A 14 16.41 11.01 39.09
CA ALA A 14 16.38 11.94 40.16
C ALA A 14 15.56 13.18 39.74
N ILE A 15 14.44 13.42 40.37
CA ILE A 15 13.58 14.57 40.09
C ILE A 15 14.20 15.80 40.75
N LEU A 16 14.71 16.74 39.93
CA LEU A 16 15.03 18.10 40.37
C LEU A 16 13.76 18.94 40.33
N LEU A 17 13.24 19.31 41.52
CA LEU A 17 12.13 20.23 41.64
C LEU A 17 12.62 21.67 41.47
N ALA A 18 12.09 22.37 40.47
CA ALA A 18 12.20 23.82 40.37
C ALA A 18 11.19 24.45 41.34
N SER A 19 11.69 25.08 42.38
CA SER A 19 10.92 25.79 43.43
C SER A 19 10.39 27.12 42.91
N GLY A 20 9.09 27.21 42.69
CA GLY A 20 8.35 28.50 42.67
C GLY A 20 7.88 28.83 44.07
N ILE A 21 8.46 29.87 44.71
CA ILE A 21 8.10 30.36 46.06
C ILE A 21 6.80 31.15 45.96
N SER A 22 5.73 30.65 46.60
CA SER A 22 4.59 31.46 46.99
C SER A 22 4.38 31.30 48.48
N VAL A 23 4.62 32.36 49.19
CA VAL A 23 4.42 32.49 50.66
C VAL A 23 2.93 32.68 50.95
N PHE A 24 2.33 31.75 51.71
CA PHE A 24 1.37 31.99 52.79
C PHE A 24 0.77 30.66 53.27
N GLY A 25 0.99 30.38 54.59
CA GLY A 25 0.49 29.17 55.24
C GLY A 25 1.57 28.09 55.34
N GLN A 26 1.85 27.58 56.53
CA GLN A 26 2.68 26.37 56.69
C GLN A 26 1.90 25.16 56.20
N ASN A 27 1.77 25.00 54.88
CA ASN A 27 1.33 23.75 54.27
C ASN A 27 2.45 22.72 54.48
N THR A 28 2.16 21.66 55.18
CA THR A 28 3.09 20.58 55.43
C THR A 28 3.18 19.76 54.17
N THR A 29 4.25 19.94 53.37
CA THR A 29 4.49 19.23 52.09
C THR A 29 5.20 17.93 52.40
N TYR A 30 4.48 16.79 52.29
CA TYR A 30 5.03 15.45 52.50
C TYR A 30 5.35 14.72 51.17
N LEU A 31 4.70 15.09 50.10
CA LEU A 31 4.87 14.40 48.84
C LEU A 31 6.30 14.57 48.27
N SER A 32 6.93 15.69 48.53
CA SER A 32 8.32 15.97 48.15
C SER A 32 9.37 15.14 48.94
N GLU A 33 8.96 14.56 50.07
CA GLU A 33 9.82 13.73 50.93
C GLU A 33 9.71 12.23 50.60
N ILE A 34 8.85 11.83 49.64
CA ILE A 34 8.79 10.46 49.15
C ILE A 34 9.50 10.33 47.78
N ARG A 35 10.17 9.21 47.56
CA ARG A 35 10.87 8.93 46.30
C ARG A 35 10.41 7.62 45.70
N ILE A 36 10.15 7.63 44.39
CA ILE A 36 9.93 6.40 43.62
C ILE A 36 11.29 5.87 43.22
N THR A 37 11.67 4.70 43.76
CA THR A 37 12.98 4.06 43.51
C THR A 37 12.93 3.05 42.36
N ASP A 38 11.77 2.44 42.11
CA ASP A 38 11.49 1.60 40.93
C ASP A 38 10.06 1.83 40.47
N ARG A 39 9.85 1.73 39.16
CA ARG A 39 8.54 1.87 38.55
C ARG A 39 8.44 1.00 37.33
N GLN A 40 7.42 0.18 37.25
CA GLN A 40 7.07 -0.62 36.10
C GLN A 40 5.61 -0.33 35.71
N VAL A 41 5.39 -0.02 34.44
CA VAL A 41 4.05 0.12 33.88
C VAL A 41 3.95 -0.79 32.66
N VAL A 42 3.01 -1.71 32.70
CA VAL A 42 2.88 -2.73 31.65
C VAL A 42 1.40 -2.88 31.29
N LYS A 43 1.11 -2.88 29.99
CA LYS A 43 -0.16 -3.36 29.49
C LYS A 43 -0.13 -4.89 29.49
N THR A 44 -1.07 -5.51 30.17
CA THR A 44 -1.22 -6.95 30.26
C THR A 44 -2.13 -7.51 29.17
N SER A 45 -2.06 -8.82 28.92
CA SER A 45 -2.87 -9.49 27.86
C SER A 45 -4.38 -9.44 28.12
N ASP A 46 -4.81 -9.25 29.37
CA ASP A 46 -6.20 -9.07 29.77
C ASP A 46 -6.68 -7.61 29.67
N ARG A 47 -5.94 -6.78 28.93
CA ARG A 47 -6.26 -5.38 28.65
C ARG A 47 -6.31 -4.50 29.91
N GLN A 48 -5.48 -4.79 30.88
CA GLN A 48 -5.25 -3.95 32.04
C GLN A 48 -3.93 -3.21 31.91
N VAL A 49 -3.84 -2.03 32.52
CA VAL A 49 -2.57 -1.34 32.77
C VAL A 49 -2.22 -1.61 34.22
N ASN A 50 -1.16 -2.39 34.43
CA ASN A 50 -0.62 -2.66 35.73
C ASN A 50 0.50 -1.65 36.07
N VAL A 51 0.38 -1.00 37.17
CA VAL A 51 1.35 -0.03 37.69
C VAL A 51 1.96 -0.54 39.00
N LYS A 52 3.26 -0.84 38.96
CA LYS A 52 4.04 -1.21 40.12
C LYS A 52 5.04 -0.12 40.44
N MET A 53 5.13 0.25 41.73
CA MET A 53 6.08 1.24 42.20
C MET A 53 6.68 0.80 43.51
N GLU A 54 7.98 1.03 43.71
CA GLU A 54 8.65 1.04 45.01
C GLU A 54 8.78 2.48 45.49
N VAL A 55 8.19 2.75 46.60
CA VAL A 55 8.14 4.11 47.20
C VAL A 55 9.01 4.14 48.44
N SER A 56 10.17 4.80 48.36
CA SER A 56 11.01 5.04 49.53
C SER A 56 10.42 6.13 50.40
N LEU A 57 10.33 5.86 51.67
CA LEU A 57 9.85 6.76 52.71
C LEU A 57 11.00 7.27 53.60
N ASP A 58 12.26 7.08 53.23
CA ASP A 58 13.41 7.28 54.08
C ASP A 58 13.53 8.74 54.53
N GLU A 59 13.22 9.68 53.66
CA GLU A 59 13.25 11.13 53.93
C GLU A 59 11.95 11.66 54.51
N LEU A 60 10.87 10.86 54.53
CA LEU A 60 9.56 11.28 55.03
C LEU A 60 9.56 11.40 56.58
N ASP A 61 9.31 12.61 57.09
CA ASP A 61 9.08 12.86 58.53
C ASP A 61 7.64 13.33 58.79
N ILE A 62 6.71 12.36 58.89
CA ILE A 62 5.29 12.62 59.05
C ILE A 62 4.95 12.89 60.53
N LYS A 63 4.19 13.94 60.81
CA LYS A 63 3.69 14.26 62.17
C LYS A 63 2.84 13.11 62.71
N ARG A 64 2.93 12.85 63.99
CA ARG A 64 2.35 11.66 64.67
C ARG A 64 0.84 11.47 64.48
N GLN A 65 0.08 12.55 64.35
CA GLN A 65 -1.38 12.57 64.12
C GLN A 65 -1.79 12.70 62.62
N HIS A 66 -0.85 12.94 61.68
CA HIS A 66 -1.13 13.12 60.26
C HIS A 66 -1.26 11.79 59.54
N SER A 67 -2.01 11.83 58.44
CA SER A 67 -2.10 10.80 57.44
C SER A 67 -1.84 11.43 56.08
N LEU A 68 -0.97 10.85 55.29
CA LEU A 68 -0.76 11.20 53.89
C LEU A 68 -1.44 10.15 53.04
N ARG A 69 -2.46 10.53 52.28
CA ARG A 69 -3.11 9.71 51.29
C ARG A 69 -2.56 10.10 49.92
N VAL A 70 -1.99 9.17 49.17
CA VAL A 70 -1.44 9.42 47.87
C VAL A 70 -2.26 8.67 46.83
N VAL A 71 -2.80 9.41 45.86
CA VAL A 71 -3.60 8.90 44.75
C VAL A 71 -2.75 9.02 43.49
N PRO A 72 -2.28 7.90 42.90
CA PRO A 72 -1.68 7.96 41.58
C PRO A 72 -2.77 8.20 40.52
N VAL A 73 -2.50 9.12 39.60
CA VAL A 73 -3.44 9.51 38.54
C VAL A 73 -2.75 9.37 37.18
N ILE A 74 -3.31 8.56 36.33
CA ILE A 74 -2.90 8.49 34.93
C ILE A 74 -3.50 9.68 34.18
N LEU A 75 -2.69 10.41 33.43
CA LEU A 75 -3.10 11.51 32.57
C LEU A 75 -2.76 11.23 31.15
N SER A 76 -3.63 11.63 30.19
CA SER A 76 -3.31 11.64 28.77
C SER A 76 -2.16 12.62 28.47
N ALA A 77 -1.52 12.45 27.33
CA ALA A 77 -0.41 13.31 26.88
C ALA A 77 -0.82 14.80 26.83
N ASP A 78 -2.06 15.10 26.46
CA ASP A 78 -2.64 16.44 26.37
C ASP A 78 -3.27 16.91 27.71
N GLY A 79 -3.30 16.05 28.75
CA GLY A 79 -3.87 16.33 30.07
C GLY A 79 -5.41 16.41 30.10
N THR A 80 -6.10 16.13 29.03
CA THR A 80 -7.58 16.27 28.96
C THR A 80 -8.33 15.09 29.59
N GLN A 81 -7.73 13.90 29.63
CA GLN A 81 -8.29 12.68 30.19
C GLN A 81 -7.47 12.22 31.39
N LYS A 82 -8.15 11.69 32.37
CA LYS A 82 -7.53 11.19 33.61
C LYS A 82 -8.18 9.92 34.13
N ARG A 83 -7.38 9.07 34.77
CA ARG A 83 -7.84 7.89 35.53
C ARG A 83 -7.12 7.81 36.85
N GLU A 84 -7.88 7.84 37.95
CA GLU A 84 -7.33 7.62 39.25
C GLU A 84 -7.14 6.13 39.52
N LEU A 85 -5.99 5.79 40.10
CA LEU A 85 -5.71 4.46 40.61
C LEU A 85 -6.04 4.40 42.11
N PRO A 86 -6.27 3.20 42.67
CA PRO A 86 -6.44 3.02 44.10
C PRO A 86 -5.28 3.64 44.87
N PRO A 87 -5.56 4.38 45.96
CA PRO A 87 -4.53 5.09 46.71
C PRO A 87 -3.67 4.17 47.57
N PHE A 88 -2.56 4.71 48.06
CA PHE A 88 -1.85 4.20 49.21
C PHE A 88 -1.83 5.24 50.34
N VAL A 89 -1.77 4.77 51.60
CA VAL A 89 -1.88 5.66 52.77
C VAL A 89 -0.69 5.45 53.69
N ILE A 90 -0.10 6.55 54.13
CA ILE A 90 1.02 6.60 55.07
C ILE A 90 0.59 7.32 56.33
N ASN A 91 0.58 6.60 57.43
CA ASN A 91 0.13 7.13 58.72
C ASN A 91 1.27 7.47 59.69
N GLY A 92 1.14 8.55 60.38
CA GLY A 92 1.93 8.82 61.57
C GLY A 92 1.53 7.91 62.76
N LYS A 93 2.39 7.80 63.75
CA LYS A 93 2.27 6.82 64.87
C LYS A 93 0.93 6.88 65.64
N VAL A 94 0.37 8.07 65.88
CA VAL A 94 -0.87 8.23 66.64
C VAL A 94 -2.07 7.94 65.76
N ARG A 95 -2.03 8.43 64.48
CA ARG A 95 -3.09 8.22 63.50
C ARG A 95 -3.29 6.72 63.19
N ASP A 96 -2.19 6.01 63.00
CA ASP A 96 -2.21 4.57 62.78
C ASP A 96 -2.89 3.81 63.95
N LYS A 97 -2.53 4.12 65.20
CA LYS A 97 -3.18 3.51 66.37
C LYS A 97 -4.67 3.81 66.47
N VAL A 98 -5.10 5.01 66.08
CA VAL A 98 -6.51 5.39 66.06
C VAL A 98 -7.26 4.60 65.03
N GLN A 99 -6.74 4.51 63.81
CA GLN A 99 -7.34 3.74 62.73
C GLN A 99 -7.44 2.25 63.08
N GLN A 100 -6.40 1.62 63.61
CA GLN A 100 -6.43 0.23 64.03
C GLN A 100 -7.47 -0.02 65.15
N ARG A 101 -7.68 0.91 66.05
CA ARG A 101 -8.73 0.79 67.05
C ARG A 101 -10.13 0.89 66.46
N MET A 102 -10.35 1.80 65.52
CA MET A 102 -11.63 1.92 64.82
C MET A 102 -11.93 0.63 64.00
N GLU A 103 -10.94 0.13 63.28
CA GLU A 103 -11.06 -1.14 62.56
C GLU A 103 -11.42 -2.33 63.47
N THR A 104 -10.82 -2.36 64.69
CA THR A 104 -11.11 -3.41 65.66
C THR A 104 -12.50 -3.29 66.26
N LEU A 105 -13.03 -2.08 66.45
CA LEU A 105 -14.33 -1.83 67.07
C LEU A 105 -15.46 -1.90 66.04
N ASP A 106 -15.27 -1.32 64.87
CA ASP A 106 -16.32 -1.17 63.85
C ASP A 106 -16.27 -2.25 62.77
N GLY A 107 -15.19 -3.04 62.71
CA GLY A 107 -14.99 -4.10 61.71
C GLY A 107 -14.77 -3.61 60.28
N VAL A 108 -14.55 -2.29 60.10
CA VAL A 108 -14.41 -1.65 58.80
C VAL A 108 -13.04 -0.93 58.72
N SER A 109 -12.32 -1.15 57.62
CA SER A 109 -11.06 -0.43 57.40
C SER A 109 -11.31 1.08 57.25
N ALA A 110 -10.43 1.90 57.85
CA ALA A 110 -10.47 3.34 57.71
C ALA A 110 -10.14 3.83 56.27
N ASN A 111 -9.48 2.98 55.46
CA ASN A 111 -9.12 3.25 54.07
C ASN A 111 -9.47 2.05 53.20
N PRO A 112 -10.77 1.73 52.98
CA PRO A 112 -11.20 0.50 52.29
C PRO A 112 -10.83 0.44 50.82
N ASP A 113 -10.54 1.58 50.18
CA ASP A 113 -10.14 1.72 48.78
C ASP A 113 -8.63 1.78 48.58
N ALA A 114 -7.84 1.83 49.68
CA ALA A 114 -6.39 1.85 49.59
C ALA A 114 -5.80 0.46 49.32
N VAL A 115 -4.87 0.39 48.36
CA VAL A 115 -4.11 -0.85 48.08
C VAL A 115 -3.28 -1.25 49.29
N VAL A 116 -2.69 -0.27 49.96
CA VAL A 116 -1.85 -0.49 51.11
C VAL A 116 -1.91 0.71 52.06
N THR A 117 -1.95 0.42 53.37
CA THR A 117 -1.82 1.40 54.44
C THR A 117 -0.64 1.03 55.29
N VAL A 118 0.32 1.96 55.48
CA VAL A 118 1.52 1.71 56.25
C VAL A 118 1.69 2.76 57.35
N ARG A 119 2.26 2.35 58.48
CA ARG A 119 2.74 3.27 59.49
C ARG A 119 4.17 3.69 59.21
N ARG A 120 4.42 5.00 59.09
CA ARG A 120 5.77 5.54 58.99
C ARG A 120 6.51 5.47 60.31
N LYS A 121 7.76 4.99 60.25
CA LYS A 121 8.71 5.01 61.37
C LYS A 121 9.78 6.04 61.03
N ASN A 122 9.52 7.30 61.42
CA ASN A 122 10.44 8.42 61.13
C ASN A 122 11.87 8.09 61.50
N GLY A 123 12.84 8.47 60.67
CA GLY A 123 14.27 8.20 60.90
C GLY A 123 14.71 6.76 60.62
N SER A 124 13.84 5.88 60.08
CA SER A 124 14.22 4.53 59.67
C SER A 124 14.08 4.36 58.19
N SER A 125 14.91 3.46 57.59
CA SER A 125 14.70 3.06 56.17
C SER A 125 13.40 2.26 56.05
N GLN A 126 12.56 2.65 55.09
CA GLN A 126 11.27 2.00 54.85
C GLN A 126 10.86 2.18 53.39
N VAL A 127 10.51 1.07 52.73
CA VAL A 127 10.00 1.05 51.36
C VAL A 127 8.57 0.50 51.38
N LEU A 128 7.69 1.14 50.62
CA LEU A 128 6.33 0.71 50.38
C LEU A 128 6.23 0.16 48.94
N ALA A 129 5.75 -1.06 48.77
CA ALA A 129 5.43 -1.63 47.49
C ALA A 129 3.97 -1.31 47.10
N TYR A 130 3.80 -0.73 45.95
CA TYR A 130 2.51 -0.41 45.35
C TYR A 130 2.28 -1.26 44.11
N ASP A 131 1.11 -1.88 43.97
CA ASP A 131 0.70 -2.68 42.82
C ASP A 131 -0.80 -2.48 42.57
N ALA A 132 -1.15 -1.87 41.43
CA ALA A 132 -2.55 -1.63 41.08
C ALA A 132 -2.76 -1.77 39.57
N SER A 133 -3.96 -2.19 39.19
CA SER A 133 -4.36 -2.34 37.79
C SER A 133 -5.63 -1.56 37.49
N VAL A 134 -5.71 -1.02 36.26
CA VAL A 134 -6.92 -0.39 35.72
C VAL A 134 -7.16 -0.83 34.29
N PRO A 135 -8.41 -0.85 33.83
CA PRO A 135 -8.69 -1.14 32.42
C PRO A 135 -7.93 -0.19 31.50
N PHE A 136 -7.28 -0.75 30.48
CA PHE A 136 -6.55 0.00 29.48
C PHE A 136 -7.51 0.84 28.62
N GLN A 137 -7.11 2.05 28.31
CA GLN A 137 -7.74 2.92 27.31
C GLN A 137 -6.65 3.53 26.43
N ARG A 138 -6.91 3.71 25.12
CA ARG A 138 -5.89 4.16 24.14
C ARG A 138 -5.23 5.49 24.51
N TRP A 139 -5.98 6.40 25.11
CA TRP A 139 -5.44 7.71 25.53
C TRP A 139 -4.34 7.60 26.61
N MET A 140 -4.17 6.43 27.25
CA MET A 140 -3.10 6.19 28.21
C MET A 140 -1.73 6.04 27.52
N ILE A 141 -1.68 5.77 26.21
CA ILE A 141 -0.43 5.70 25.43
C ILE A 141 0.15 7.12 25.34
N GLY A 142 1.46 7.25 25.58
CA GLY A 142 2.14 8.55 25.64
C GLY A 142 1.77 9.42 26.85
N GLY A 143 0.90 8.92 27.72
CA GLY A 143 0.50 9.61 28.93
C GLY A 143 1.53 9.53 30.05
N ASN A 144 1.22 10.15 31.21
CA ASN A 144 2.08 10.16 32.39
C ASN A 144 1.32 9.83 33.65
N ILE A 145 2.04 9.51 34.74
CA ILE A 145 1.45 9.34 36.08
C ILE A 145 1.82 10.53 36.95
N GLN A 146 0.81 11.13 37.55
CA GLN A 146 0.96 12.09 38.66
C GLN A 146 0.60 11.43 39.96
N LEU A 147 1.33 11.76 41.02
CA LEU A 147 0.93 11.47 42.38
C LEU A 147 0.23 12.70 42.94
N ARG A 148 -0.94 12.51 43.54
CA ARG A 148 -1.67 13.55 44.25
C ARG A 148 -1.69 13.19 45.74
N GLY A 149 -1.10 14.04 46.57
CA GLY A 149 -1.03 13.86 48.01
C GLY A 149 -2.09 14.67 48.72
N TYR A 150 -2.81 14.03 49.62
CA TYR A 150 -3.81 14.65 50.49
C TYR A 150 -3.40 14.42 51.94
N VAL A 151 -3.16 15.49 52.65
CA VAL A 151 -2.75 15.42 54.05
C VAL A 151 -3.95 15.65 54.96
N THR A 152 -4.21 14.74 55.88
CA THR A 152 -5.24 14.89 56.93
C THR A 152 -4.56 15.01 58.29
N GLY A 153 -4.76 16.13 58.95
CA GLY A 153 -4.25 16.42 60.29
C GLY A 153 -5.19 16.01 61.42
N CYS A 154 -5.51 16.89 62.34
CA CYS A 154 -6.52 16.68 63.42
C CYS A 154 -7.91 16.64 62.82
N ALA A 155 -8.72 15.71 63.23
CA ALA A 155 -10.17 15.51 63.12
C ALA A 155 -11.02 16.25 62.04
N LEU A 156 -10.55 16.56 60.83
CA LEU A 156 -11.28 17.13 59.65
C LEU A 156 -10.56 18.34 58.97
N CYS A 157 -9.28 18.60 59.25
CA CYS A 157 -8.54 19.63 58.52
C CYS A 157 -7.82 18.98 57.31
N ASP A 158 -8.18 19.38 56.09
CA ASP A 158 -7.36 19.12 54.90
C ASP A 158 -6.18 20.11 54.93
N ASP A 159 -4.97 19.59 55.03
CA ASP A 159 -3.75 20.41 55.11
C ASP A 159 -3.08 20.60 53.71
N GLY A 160 -3.86 20.51 52.63
CA GLY A 160 -3.45 20.87 51.26
C GLY A 160 -3.23 19.69 50.32
N ASP A 161 -3.29 20.00 49.02
CA ASP A 161 -3.08 19.08 47.91
C ASP A 161 -1.69 19.31 47.31
N GLU A 162 -0.96 18.23 47.06
CA GLU A 162 0.34 18.25 46.43
C GLU A 162 0.32 17.40 45.14
N THR A 163 1.11 17.77 44.13
CA THR A 163 1.23 17.00 42.91
C THR A 163 2.69 16.82 42.51
N ALA A 164 3.03 15.61 42.06
CA ALA A 164 4.34 15.28 41.49
C ALA A 164 4.18 14.34 40.30
N THR A 165 4.88 14.62 39.20
CA THR A 165 4.86 13.77 38.00
C THR A 165 5.95 12.71 38.08
N THR A 166 5.64 11.47 37.76
CA THR A 166 6.56 10.33 37.90
C THR A 166 7.10 9.82 36.54
N GLY A 167 6.71 10.43 35.42
CA GLY A 167 7.14 10.07 34.06
C GLY A 167 6.10 9.28 33.25
N ASP A 168 6.47 8.93 32.01
CA ASP A 168 5.58 8.33 31.01
C ASP A 168 5.10 6.93 31.41
N ILE A 169 3.91 6.54 30.95
CA ILE A 169 3.31 5.25 31.26
C ILE A 169 3.57 4.20 30.20
N LEU A 170 2.95 4.34 29.05
CA LEU A 170 3.06 3.41 27.93
C LEU A 170 3.67 4.16 26.75
N PRO A 171 4.77 3.65 26.15
CA PRO A 171 5.40 4.34 25.04
C PRO A 171 4.48 4.34 23.80
N GLU A 172 4.59 5.36 23.00
CA GLU A 172 4.03 5.31 21.64
C GLU A 172 4.69 4.20 20.85
N MET A 173 3.89 3.43 20.13
CA MET A 173 4.38 2.40 19.23
C MET A 173 4.05 2.80 17.80
N THR A 174 5.06 3.07 16.99
CA THR A 174 4.91 3.28 15.54
C THR A 174 5.48 2.08 14.82
N PRO A 175 4.65 1.28 14.16
CA PRO A 175 5.15 0.11 13.45
C PRO A 175 5.88 0.53 12.17
N GLU A 176 7.13 0.10 12.01
CA GLU A 176 7.93 0.30 10.81
C GLU A 176 7.81 -0.94 9.92
N TYR A 177 6.97 -0.87 8.91
CA TYR A 177 6.77 -1.96 7.95
C TYR A 177 7.85 -1.95 6.87
N TYR A 178 8.30 -3.15 6.50
CA TYR A 178 9.23 -3.30 5.40
C TYR A 178 8.55 -3.01 4.06
N SER A 179 8.98 -1.93 3.40
CA SER A 179 8.48 -1.49 2.08
C SER A 179 9.59 -0.73 1.35
N PRO A 180 10.56 -1.43 0.75
CA PRO A 180 11.72 -0.78 0.16
C PRO A 180 11.40 -0.15 -1.19
N VAL A 181 12.15 0.90 -1.55
CA VAL A 181 12.27 1.34 -2.93
C VAL A 181 12.94 0.22 -3.73
N MET A 182 12.32 -0.19 -4.82
CA MET A 182 12.85 -1.25 -5.68
C MET A 182 13.82 -0.65 -6.71
N LYS A 183 14.95 -1.34 -6.92
CA LYS A 183 15.91 -0.95 -7.95
C LYS A 183 15.41 -1.42 -9.32
N PRO A 184 15.17 -0.52 -10.29
CA PRO A 184 14.78 -0.92 -11.63
C PRO A 184 15.87 -1.74 -12.30
N LYS A 185 15.44 -2.71 -13.11
CA LYS A 185 16.36 -3.45 -13.98
C LYS A 185 16.86 -2.52 -15.09
N GLU A 186 18.15 -2.56 -15.35
CA GLU A 186 18.73 -1.84 -16.47
C GLU A 186 18.31 -2.46 -17.79
N GLU A 187 17.81 -1.66 -18.70
CA GLU A 187 17.40 -2.05 -20.04
C GLU A 187 18.50 -1.66 -21.03
N ILE A 188 19.40 -2.58 -21.34
CA ILE A 188 20.56 -2.32 -22.21
C ILE A 188 20.12 -1.92 -23.61
N VAL A 189 19.08 -2.55 -24.15
CA VAL A 189 18.45 -2.23 -25.44
C VAL A 189 16.98 -2.00 -25.20
N LYS A 190 16.52 -0.77 -25.40
CA LYS A 190 15.12 -0.40 -25.26
C LYS A 190 14.35 -0.80 -26.53
N ARG A 191 13.75 -1.99 -26.53
CA ARG A 191 12.90 -2.48 -27.62
C ARG A 191 11.46 -2.09 -27.39
N ARG A 192 10.84 -1.54 -28.41
CA ARG A 192 9.43 -1.19 -28.41
C ARG A 192 8.75 -1.71 -29.66
N SER A 193 7.44 -1.91 -29.58
CA SER A 193 6.66 -2.35 -30.74
C SER A 193 5.27 -1.74 -30.72
N GLU A 194 4.74 -1.44 -31.89
CA GLU A 194 3.37 -1.03 -32.09
C GLU A 194 2.70 -1.95 -33.10
N THR A 195 1.58 -2.55 -32.73
CA THR A 195 0.75 -3.40 -33.61
C THR A 195 -0.48 -2.62 -34.03
N ARG A 196 -0.78 -2.60 -35.32
CA ARG A 196 -1.94 -1.94 -35.89
C ARG A 196 -2.58 -2.81 -36.97
N SER A 197 -3.86 -2.61 -37.23
CA SER A 197 -4.60 -3.26 -38.30
C SER A 197 -4.80 -2.29 -39.47
N ALA A 198 -4.54 -2.77 -40.69
CA ALA A 198 -4.86 -2.08 -41.94
C ALA A 198 -5.96 -2.84 -42.67
N ARG A 199 -7.11 -2.22 -42.81
CA ARG A 199 -8.30 -2.81 -43.45
C ARG A 199 -8.32 -2.49 -44.96
N VAL A 200 -7.25 -2.86 -45.63
CA VAL A 200 -7.14 -2.67 -47.07
C VAL A 200 -8.12 -3.62 -47.80
N GLN A 201 -8.97 -3.04 -48.61
CA GLN A 201 -10.00 -3.78 -49.35
C GLN A 201 -9.51 -4.18 -50.72
N PHE A 202 -9.79 -5.43 -51.08
CA PHE A 202 -9.42 -6.00 -52.39
C PHE A 202 -10.68 -6.28 -53.22
N ARG A 203 -10.53 -6.24 -54.55
CA ARG A 203 -11.58 -6.76 -55.41
C ARG A 203 -11.69 -8.27 -55.22
N GLN A 204 -12.82 -8.84 -55.55
CA GLN A 204 -13.03 -10.28 -55.46
C GLN A 204 -11.91 -11.03 -56.24
N ASN A 205 -11.37 -12.06 -55.64
CA ASN A 205 -10.28 -12.88 -56.17
C ASN A 205 -9.00 -12.11 -56.54
N SER A 206 -8.79 -10.93 -55.96
CA SER A 206 -7.61 -10.09 -56.23
C SER A 206 -6.81 -9.85 -54.96
N SER A 207 -5.49 -9.79 -55.13
CA SER A 207 -4.55 -9.34 -54.08
C SER A 207 -3.89 -8.00 -54.42
N ASN A 208 -4.23 -7.38 -55.60
CA ASN A 208 -3.64 -6.12 -56.01
C ASN A 208 -4.20 -4.97 -55.16
N ILE A 209 -3.33 -4.17 -54.53
CA ILE A 209 -3.69 -2.98 -53.82
C ILE A 209 -4.03 -1.87 -54.80
N ARG A 210 -5.20 -1.32 -54.60
CA ARG A 210 -5.68 -0.17 -55.38
C ARG A 210 -6.04 0.95 -54.41
N PRO A 211 -5.24 2.04 -54.33
CA PRO A 211 -5.51 3.18 -53.44
C PRO A 211 -6.86 3.86 -53.73
N ASP A 212 -7.30 3.83 -54.98
CA ASP A 212 -8.57 4.40 -55.46
C ASP A 212 -9.80 3.52 -55.20
N TYR A 213 -9.62 2.29 -54.63
CA TYR A 213 -10.72 1.36 -54.38
C TYR A 213 -11.28 1.56 -52.97
N LYS A 214 -12.58 1.91 -52.89
CA LYS A 214 -13.30 2.12 -51.64
C LYS A 214 -12.53 3.10 -50.72
N ASN A 215 -12.23 2.70 -49.44
CA ASN A 215 -11.56 3.53 -48.45
C ASN A 215 -10.04 3.30 -48.37
N ASN A 216 -9.44 2.59 -49.36
CA ASN A 216 -8.04 2.19 -49.30
C ASN A 216 -7.08 3.38 -49.13
N ARG A 217 -7.36 4.52 -49.77
CA ARG A 217 -6.47 5.68 -49.66
C ARG A 217 -6.29 6.12 -48.19
N ALA A 218 -7.38 6.26 -47.45
CA ALA A 218 -7.32 6.65 -46.06
C ALA A 218 -6.61 5.61 -45.19
N GLU A 219 -6.87 4.33 -45.42
CA GLU A 219 -6.20 3.22 -44.71
C GLU A 219 -4.68 3.20 -44.98
N LEU A 220 -4.28 3.32 -46.23
CA LEU A 220 -2.86 3.33 -46.62
C LEU A 220 -2.14 4.58 -46.14
N ASP A 221 -2.78 5.76 -46.15
CA ASP A 221 -2.24 7.00 -45.58
C ASP A 221 -2.04 6.85 -44.08
N SER A 222 -2.97 6.21 -43.36
CA SER A 222 -2.85 5.94 -41.93
C SER A 222 -1.67 5.02 -41.61
N VAL A 223 -1.48 3.94 -42.41
CA VAL A 223 -0.32 3.05 -42.30
C VAL A 223 0.97 3.80 -42.53
N ARG A 224 1.05 4.56 -43.62
CA ARG A 224 2.21 5.40 -43.93
C ARG A 224 2.59 6.35 -42.81
N GLN A 225 1.63 7.13 -42.32
CA GLN A 225 1.87 8.07 -41.24
C GLN A 225 2.40 7.39 -39.99
N SER A 226 1.84 6.23 -39.61
CA SER A 226 2.26 5.50 -38.44
C SER A 226 3.71 4.99 -38.51
N ILE A 227 4.13 4.52 -39.70
CA ILE A 227 5.52 4.06 -39.90
C ILE A 227 6.48 5.24 -39.97
N LEU A 228 6.06 6.38 -40.60
CA LEU A 228 6.86 7.59 -40.67
C LEU A 228 7.10 8.21 -39.29
N LEU A 229 6.15 8.13 -38.37
CA LEU A 229 6.35 8.57 -36.98
C LEU A 229 7.53 7.89 -36.30
N VAL A 230 7.82 6.62 -36.65
CA VAL A 230 9.00 5.90 -36.16
C VAL A 230 10.22 6.19 -37.02
N LYS A 231 10.09 6.13 -38.35
CA LYS A 231 11.20 6.30 -39.30
C LYS A 231 11.86 7.66 -39.23
N ASP A 232 11.06 8.71 -39.10
CA ASP A 232 11.54 10.11 -39.13
C ASP A 232 11.95 10.61 -37.72
N ASN A 233 11.83 9.78 -36.73
CA ASN A 233 12.27 10.08 -35.37
C ASN A 233 13.72 9.63 -35.15
N ASN A 234 14.63 10.58 -34.94
CA ASN A 234 16.06 10.32 -34.75
C ASN A 234 16.38 9.50 -33.48
N ASP A 235 15.45 9.41 -32.53
CA ASP A 235 15.61 8.63 -31.31
C ASP A 235 15.29 7.14 -31.52
N LEU A 236 14.70 6.79 -32.67
CA LEU A 236 14.18 5.46 -32.97
C LEU A 236 14.92 4.83 -34.16
N THR A 237 15.12 3.53 -34.08
CA THR A 237 15.68 2.73 -35.20
C THR A 237 14.80 1.54 -35.45
N ILE A 238 14.15 1.48 -36.62
CA ILE A 238 13.30 0.33 -37.01
C ILE A 238 14.17 -0.93 -37.06
N THR A 239 13.73 -1.98 -36.37
CA THR A 239 14.38 -3.31 -36.36
C THR A 239 13.54 -4.39 -36.99
N GLY A 240 12.24 -4.17 -37.15
CA GLY A 240 11.34 -5.13 -37.82
C GLY A 240 10.01 -4.48 -38.19
N ILE A 241 9.52 -4.86 -39.39
CA ILE A 241 8.14 -4.58 -39.83
C ILE A 241 7.53 -5.93 -40.18
N TYR A 242 6.64 -6.38 -39.35
CA TYR A 242 5.97 -7.69 -39.49
C TYR A 242 4.58 -7.43 -40.02
N VAL A 243 4.27 -8.10 -41.14
CA VAL A 243 2.95 -8.04 -41.79
C VAL A 243 2.31 -9.41 -41.72
N THR A 244 1.07 -9.48 -41.19
CA THR A 244 0.29 -10.72 -41.15
C THR A 244 -1.01 -10.52 -41.90
N GLY A 245 -1.26 -11.37 -42.89
CA GLY A 245 -2.48 -11.35 -43.70
C GLY A 245 -3.56 -12.27 -43.16
N TYR A 246 -4.80 -11.80 -43.24
CA TYR A 246 -5.98 -12.56 -42.83
C TYR A 246 -7.04 -12.57 -43.95
N ALA A 247 -7.80 -13.65 -44.02
CA ALA A 247 -9.00 -13.80 -44.84
C ALA A 247 -10.23 -14.03 -43.96
N SER A 248 -11.41 -13.85 -44.51
CA SER A 248 -12.65 -14.27 -43.85
C SER A 248 -12.93 -15.75 -44.13
N PRO A 249 -13.67 -16.45 -43.28
CA PRO A 249 -14.02 -17.87 -43.45
C PRO A 249 -15.04 -18.13 -44.58
N GLU A 250 -14.91 -17.46 -45.69
CA GLU A 250 -15.76 -17.73 -46.86
C GLU A 250 -14.97 -18.40 -47.99
N GLY A 251 -15.40 -19.55 -48.47
CA GLY A 251 -14.65 -20.37 -49.39
C GLY A 251 -13.84 -21.45 -48.69
N SER A 252 -12.98 -22.17 -49.45
CA SER A 252 -12.20 -23.22 -48.81
C SER A 252 -11.01 -22.67 -48.00
N PHE A 253 -10.65 -23.34 -46.94
CA PHE A 253 -9.52 -23.00 -46.07
C PHE A 253 -8.21 -22.89 -46.87
N ASP A 254 -7.93 -23.83 -47.75
CA ASP A 254 -6.72 -23.83 -48.60
C ASP A 254 -6.65 -22.61 -49.52
N TYR A 255 -7.79 -22.24 -50.11
CA TYR A 255 -7.88 -21.01 -50.90
C TYR A 255 -7.62 -19.78 -50.06
N ASN A 256 -8.20 -19.70 -48.88
CA ASN A 256 -8.04 -18.57 -47.96
C ASN A 256 -6.62 -18.47 -47.38
N MET A 257 -5.92 -19.59 -47.16
CA MET A 257 -4.49 -19.62 -46.87
C MET A 257 -3.69 -18.94 -47.98
N THR A 258 -3.88 -19.34 -49.22
CA THR A 258 -3.21 -18.78 -50.40
C THR A 258 -3.59 -17.29 -50.61
N LEU A 259 -4.84 -16.93 -50.42
CA LEU A 259 -5.33 -15.56 -50.58
C LEU A 259 -4.76 -14.61 -49.52
N SER A 260 -4.73 -15.02 -48.28
CA SER A 260 -4.13 -14.23 -47.18
C SER A 260 -2.63 -14.01 -47.38
N GLU A 261 -1.89 -15.03 -47.86
CA GLU A 261 -0.49 -14.93 -48.26
C GLU A 261 -0.27 -13.88 -49.35
N ARG A 262 -1.00 -13.99 -50.47
CA ARG A 262 -0.88 -13.03 -51.58
C ARG A 262 -1.20 -11.61 -51.17
N ARG A 263 -2.20 -11.40 -50.32
CA ARG A 263 -2.60 -10.08 -49.78
C ARG A 263 -1.53 -9.51 -48.89
N ALA A 264 -0.97 -10.31 -47.96
CA ALA A 264 0.13 -9.88 -47.08
C ALA A 264 1.36 -9.48 -47.90
N LYS A 265 1.76 -10.29 -48.88
CA LYS A 265 2.87 -9.96 -49.79
C LYS A 265 2.64 -8.66 -50.57
N SER A 266 1.46 -8.49 -51.18
CA SER A 266 1.12 -7.26 -51.90
C SER A 266 1.11 -6.01 -51.00
N PHE A 267 0.63 -6.14 -49.75
CA PHE A 267 0.65 -5.06 -48.81
C PHE A 267 2.08 -4.70 -48.39
N THR A 268 2.93 -5.68 -48.16
CA THR A 268 4.34 -5.46 -47.81
C THR A 268 5.09 -4.77 -48.98
N GLU A 269 4.90 -5.23 -50.22
CA GLU A 269 5.55 -4.58 -51.37
C GLU A 269 5.05 -3.14 -51.56
N TYR A 270 3.76 -2.88 -51.37
CA TYR A 270 3.21 -1.51 -51.39
C TYR A 270 3.90 -0.61 -50.37
N ILE A 271 4.06 -1.08 -49.10
CA ILE A 271 4.73 -0.32 -48.04
C ILE A 271 6.21 -0.05 -48.41
N LYS A 272 6.92 -1.06 -48.93
CA LYS A 272 8.32 -0.91 -49.35
C LYS A 272 8.49 0.14 -50.47
N GLU A 273 7.59 0.16 -51.42
CA GLU A 273 7.63 1.11 -52.54
C GLU A 273 7.30 2.54 -52.10
N ASP A 274 6.33 2.67 -51.20
CA ASP A 274 5.88 3.97 -50.67
C ASP A 274 6.84 4.58 -49.63
N LEU A 275 7.47 3.73 -48.78
CA LEU A 275 8.38 4.13 -47.71
C LEU A 275 9.85 3.83 -48.04
N LYS A 276 10.36 4.46 -49.09
CA LYS A 276 11.77 4.29 -49.49
C LYS A 276 12.75 4.66 -48.34
N GLY A 277 13.88 3.92 -48.31
CA GLY A 277 14.96 4.19 -47.35
C GLY A 277 14.84 3.40 -46.00
N ILE A 278 13.89 2.48 -45.89
CA ILE A 278 13.89 1.45 -44.88
C ILE A 278 14.59 0.22 -45.43
N ASP A 279 15.49 -0.40 -44.63
CA ASP A 279 16.23 -1.60 -45.06
C ASP A 279 15.23 -2.73 -45.44
N PRO A 280 15.30 -3.29 -46.65
CA PRO A 280 14.42 -4.39 -47.05
C PRO A 280 14.47 -5.62 -46.13
N SER A 281 15.58 -5.85 -45.41
CA SER A 281 15.77 -7.00 -44.51
C SER A 281 14.90 -6.97 -43.29
N VAL A 282 14.37 -5.81 -42.89
CA VAL A 282 13.51 -5.69 -41.70
C VAL A 282 12.06 -6.09 -41.94
N TYR A 283 11.66 -6.37 -43.21
CA TYR A 283 10.29 -6.75 -43.54
C TYR A 283 10.11 -8.26 -43.41
N HIS A 284 9.10 -8.64 -42.62
CA HIS A 284 8.71 -10.03 -42.40
C HIS A 284 7.24 -10.20 -42.76
N VAL A 285 6.94 -11.25 -43.56
CA VAL A 285 5.58 -11.53 -44.05
C VAL A 285 5.10 -12.85 -43.47
N ASP A 286 3.93 -12.83 -42.84
CA ASP A 286 3.23 -14.01 -42.34
C ASP A 286 1.75 -13.98 -42.81
N TRP A 287 1.07 -15.10 -42.72
CA TRP A 287 -0.35 -15.21 -43.05
C TRP A 287 -0.99 -16.31 -42.21
N LYS A 288 -2.26 -16.12 -41.87
CA LYS A 288 -3.00 -17.02 -41.00
C LYS A 288 -4.20 -17.69 -41.67
N GLY A 289 -4.45 -17.40 -42.96
CA GLY A 289 -5.68 -17.85 -43.61
C GLY A 289 -6.89 -17.15 -42.99
N GLU A 290 -7.81 -17.92 -42.50
CA GLU A 290 -9.07 -17.46 -41.95
C GLU A 290 -8.95 -16.92 -40.50
N ASP A 291 -9.54 -15.76 -40.29
CA ASP A 291 -9.53 -15.08 -38.98
C ASP A 291 -10.71 -15.47 -38.09
N TRP A 292 -10.72 -16.69 -37.60
CA TRP A 292 -11.77 -17.19 -36.72
C TRP A 292 -11.80 -16.47 -35.37
N ALA A 293 -10.64 -16.07 -34.86
CA ALA A 293 -10.56 -15.28 -33.63
C ALA A 293 -11.17 -13.87 -33.81
N GLY A 294 -10.81 -13.21 -34.91
CA GLY A 294 -11.42 -11.94 -35.28
C GLY A 294 -12.92 -12.05 -35.57
N LEU A 295 -13.38 -13.15 -36.18
CA LEU A 295 -14.82 -13.41 -36.37
C LEU A 295 -15.54 -13.50 -35.00
N ARG A 296 -14.97 -14.21 -34.04
CA ARG A 296 -15.51 -14.33 -32.69
C ARG A 296 -15.72 -12.96 -32.04
N GLU A 297 -14.67 -12.14 -32.05
CA GLU A 297 -14.73 -10.78 -31.52
C GLU A 297 -15.78 -9.90 -32.22
N GLU A 298 -15.85 -10.03 -33.56
CA GLU A 298 -16.81 -9.23 -34.33
C GLU A 298 -18.25 -9.68 -34.08
N VAL A 299 -18.51 -10.97 -33.93
CA VAL A 299 -19.83 -11.51 -33.55
C VAL A 299 -20.27 -10.98 -32.19
N GLN A 300 -19.36 -10.91 -31.20
CA GLN A 300 -19.65 -10.38 -29.88
C GLN A 300 -20.06 -8.90 -29.88
N LYS A 301 -19.58 -8.12 -30.85
CA LYS A 301 -19.98 -6.70 -31.02
C LYS A 301 -21.40 -6.56 -31.58
N HIS A 302 -22.02 -7.65 -32.06
CA HIS A 302 -23.34 -7.67 -32.67
C HIS A 302 -24.37 -8.44 -31.84
N PRO A 303 -24.74 -7.99 -30.61
CA PRO A 303 -25.58 -8.74 -29.69
C PRO A 303 -27.03 -8.99 -30.19
N LYS A 304 -27.42 -8.34 -31.30
CA LYS A 304 -28.71 -8.55 -31.97
C LYS A 304 -28.66 -9.60 -33.11
N LEU A 305 -27.55 -10.31 -33.26
CA LEU A 305 -27.47 -11.44 -34.17
C LEU A 305 -28.37 -12.57 -33.67
N LEU A 306 -29.25 -13.09 -34.54
CA LEU A 306 -30.06 -14.25 -34.16
C LEU A 306 -29.15 -15.44 -33.90
N LYS A 307 -29.47 -16.23 -32.84
CA LYS A 307 -28.69 -17.41 -32.44
C LYS A 307 -27.21 -17.12 -32.20
N ILE A 308 -26.89 -15.97 -31.69
CA ILE A 308 -25.49 -15.56 -31.44
C ILE A 308 -24.74 -16.61 -30.62
N ASP A 309 -25.37 -17.21 -29.62
CA ASP A 309 -24.74 -18.24 -28.77
C ASP A 309 -24.43 -19.52 -29.56
N GLU A 310 -25.30 -19.91 -30.53
CA GLU A 310 -25.03 -21.05 -31.42
C GLU A 310 -23.83 -20.75 -32.34
N VAL A 311 -23.77 -19.53 -32.92
CA VAL A 311 -22.65 -19.09 -33.74
C VAL A 311 -21.34 -19.09 -32.95
N LEU A 312 -21.33 -18.49 -31.78
CA LEU A 312 -20.14 -18.48 -30.89
C LEU A 312 -19.73 -19.88 -30.48
N ASN A 313 -20.68 -20.76 -30.17
CA ASN A 313 -20.40 -22.15 -29.83
C ASN A 313 -19.75 -22.92 -30.97
N ILE A 314 -20.19 -22.71 -32.23
CA ILE A 314 -19.55 -23.31 -33.40
C ILE A 314 -18.12 -22.79 -33.55
N ILE A 315 -17.91 -21.48 -33.40
CA ILE A 315 -16.58 -20.86 -33.50
C ILE A 315 -15.65 -21.39 -32.40
N ASP A 316 -16.12 -21.45 -31.14
CA ASP A 316 -15.32 -21.86 -29.97
C ASP A 316 -14.97 -23.35 -29.97
N ASN A 317 -15.80 -24.18 -30.58
CA ASN A 317 -15.55 -25.63 -30.74
C ASN A 317 -15.04 -26.03 -32.12
N CYS A 318 -14.65 -25.02 -32.93
CA CYS A 318 -14.12 -25.29 -34.28
C CYS A 318 -12.74 -25.97 -34.19
N GLY A 319 -12.68 -27.20 -34.61
CA GLY A 319 -11.46 -28.00 -34.68
C GLY A 319 -10.55 -27.61 -35.87
N ASP A 320 -9.79 -28.59 -36.37
CA ASP A 320 -8.86 -28.38 -37.50
C ASP A 320 -9.58 -28.25 -38.84
N ASP A 321 -10.76 -28.90 -39.01
CA ASP A 321 -11.58 -28.79 -40.21
C ASP A 321 -12.41 -27.49 -40.18
N LYS A 322 -11.80 -26.42 -40.69
CA LYS A 322 -12.40 -25.08 -40.74
C LYS A 322 -13.57 -24.98 -41.71
N ASP A 323 -13.48 -25.71 -42.84
CA ASP A 323 -14.56 -25.76 -43.85
C ASP A 323 -15.83 -26.40 -43.26
N ALA A 324 -15.70 -27.45 -42.44
CA ALA A 324 -16.84 -28.05 -41.76
C ALA A 324 -17.49 -27.06 -40.73
N CYS A 325 -16.70 -26.22 -40.06
CA CYS A 325 -17.24 -25.19 -39.16
C CYS A 325 -18.03 -24.12 -39.94
N GLU A 326 -17.51 -23.68 -41.07
CA GLU A 326 -18.23 -22.72 -41.91
C GLU A 326 -19.55 -23.32 -42.42
N GLU A 327 -19.57 -24.59 -42.86
CA GLU A 327 -20.81 -25.27 -43.28
C GLU A 327 -21.81 -25.40 -42.15
N GLN A 328 -21.38 -25.64 -40.91
CA GLN A 328 -22.29 -25.62 -39.75
C GLN A 328 -22.94 -24.24 -39.57
N ILE A 329 -22.16 -23.14 -39.68
CA ILE A 329 -22.72 -21.79 -39.59
C ILE A 329 -23.68 -21.51 -40.75
N LYS A 330 -23.36 -21.92 -41.96
CA LYS A 330 -24.24 -21.82 -43.15
C LYS A 330 -25.54 -22.59 -42.95
N GLY A 331 -25.50 -23.73 -42.27
CA GLY A 331 -26.66 -24.56 -41.96
C GLY A 331 -27.60 -23.99 -40.89
N LEU A 332 -27.24 -22.91 -40.25
CA LEU A 332 -28.09 -22.28 -39.24
C LEU A 332 -29.36 -21.67 -39.90
N VAL A 333 -30.50 -21.90 -39.26
CA VAL A 333 -31.75 -21.32 -39.70
C VAL A 333 -32.25 -20.29 -38.72
N PRO A 334 -32.73 -19.15 -39.20
CA PRO A 334 -32.97 -18.81 -40.58
C PRO A 334 -31.70 -18.42 -41.36
N PRO A 335 -31.62 -18.51 -42.67
CA PRO A 335 -30.43 -18.22 -43.52
C PRO A 335 -29.92 -16.78 -43.38
N GLU A 336 -30.74 -15.87 -42.89
CA GLU A 336 -30.37 -14.48 -42.63
C GLU A 336 -29.21 -14.36 -41.63
N ILE A 337 -29.02 -15.36 -40.76
CA ILE A 337 -27.88 -15.40 -39.82
C ILE A 337 -26.56 -15.35 -40.61
N TYR A 338 -26.36 -16.28 -41.54
CA TYR A 338 -25.16 -16.31 -42.37
C TYR A 338 -25.05 -15.11 -43.29
N GLN A 339 -26.18 -14.62 -43.86
CA GLN A 339 -26.18 -13.41 -44.68
C GLN A 339 -25.71 -12.17 -43.87
N ARG A 340 -26.07 -12.07 -42.61
CA ARG A 340 -25.59 -10.99 -41.75
C ARG A 340 -24.09 -11.13 -41.47
N LEU A 341 -23.58 -12.34 -41.22
CA LEU A 341 -22.13 -12.57 -41.07
C LEU A 341 -21.37 -12.09 -42.27
N LEU A 342 -21.81 -12.50 -43.52
CA LEU A 342 -21.21 -12.08 -44.76
C LEU A 342 -21.20 -10.56 -44.98
N ASN A 343 -22.30 -9.89 -44.69
CA ASN A 343 -22.50 -8.49 -45.03
C ASN A 343 -21.92 -7.53 -43.97
N GLU A 344 -22.00 -7.89 -42.69
CA GLU A 344 -21.69 -7.00 -41.57
C GLU A 344 -20.36 -7.36 -40.87
N MET A 345 -20.01 -8.66 -40.79
CA MET A 345 -18.92 -9.13 -39.93
C MET A 345 -17.68 -9.64 -40.67
N TYR A 346 -17.85 -10.22 -41.85
CA TYR A 346 -16.69 -10.74 -42.62
C TYR A 346 -15.82 -9.61 -43.23
N GLY A 347 -16.42 -8.45 -43.50
CA GLY A 347 -15.67 -7.32 -44.05
C GLY A 347 -14.53 -6.85 -43.11
N PRO A 348 -14.80 -6.60 -41.85
CA PRO A 348 -13.80 -6.15 -40.83
C PRO A 348 -12.63 -7.12 -40.66
N ILE A 349 -12.85 -8.42 -40.77
CA ILE A 349 -11.80 -9.44 -40.54
C ILE A 349 -10.91 -9.73 -41.75
N ARG A 350 -11.28 -9.22 -42.95
CA ARG A 350 -10.41 -9.19 -44.13
C ARG A 350 -9.39 -8.07 -44.00
N ARG A 351 -8.32 -8.31 -43.25
CA ARG A 351 -7.35 -7.28 -42.90
C ARG A 351 -5.91 -7.76 -43.05
N ASN A 352 -5.00 -6.81 -43.04
CA ASN A 352 -3.61 -7.05 -42.68
C ASN A 352 -3.35 -6.43 -41.34
N GLU A 353 -2.64 -7.12 -40.46
CA GLU A 353 -2.00 -6.53 -39.28
C GLU A 353 -0.56 -6.22 -39.65
N TYR A 354 -0.07 -5.10 -39.11
CA TYR A 354 1.35 -4.82 -39.18
C TYR A 354 1.84 -4.39 -37.80
N ARG A 355 3.03 -4.85 -37.45
CA ARG A 355 3.73 -4.53 -36.22
C ARG A 355 5.07 -3.93 -36.59
N VAL A 356 5.34 -2.73 -36.07
CA VAL A 356 6.62 -2.07 -36.21
C VAL A 356 7.40 -2.27 -34.93
N GLU A 357 8.57 -2.89 -35.00
CA GLU A 357 9.53 -3.02 -33.92
C GLU A 357 10.65 -2.02 -34.12
N TYR A 358 11.06 -1.39 -33.03
CA TYR A 358 12.15 -0.41 -33.07
C TYR A 358 12.92 -0.40 -31.77
N ASN A 359 14.20 -0.04 -31.86
CA ASN A 359 15.01 0.29 -30.71
C ASN A 359 14.93 1.78 -30.45
N VAL A 360 14.91 2.13 -29.16
CA VAL A 360 15.00 3.52 -28.69
C VAL A 360 16.41 3.73 -28.15
N ARG A 361 17.08 4.83 -28.53
CA ARG A 361 18.36 5.18 -27.92
C ARG A 361 18.20 5.51 -26.43
N HIS A 362 19.29 5.48 -25.69
CA HIS A 362 19.29 6.00 -24.33
C HIS A 362 19.25 7.52 -24.32
N PHE A 363 18.55 8.05 -23.32
CA PHE A 363 18.43 9.48 -23.11
C PHE A 363 19.42 9.95 -22.03
N SER A 364 20.04 11.12 -22.23
CA SER A 364 20.71 11.82 -21.14
C SER A 364 19.71 12.28 -20.09
N LEU A 365 20.19 12.62 -18.91
CA LEU A 365 19.33 13.12 -17.83
C LEU A 365 18.48 14.34 -18.24
N GLU A 366 19.10 15.25 -19.01
CA GLU A 366 18.39 16.46 -19.48
C GLU A 366 17.30 16.13 -20.50
N GLU A 367 17.59 15.26 -21.46
CA GLU A 367 16.59 14.74 -22.40
C GLU A 367 15.49 13.98 -21.67
N GLY A 368 15.86 13.14 -20.68
CA GLY A 368 14.92 12.39 -19.87
C GLY A 368 13.91 13.26 -19.13
N ARG A 369 14.33 14.44 -18.63
CA ARG A 369 13.43 15.44 -18.03
C ARG A 369 12.39 16.01 -18.98
N GLN A 370 12.67 16.02 -20.28
CA GLN A 370 11.71 16.40 -21.30
C GLN A 370 10.85 15.21 -21.74
N MET A 371 11.49 14.05 -21.94
CA MET A 371 10.81 12.82 -22.37
C MET A 371 9.76 12.35 -21.36
N ILE A 372 10.03 12.44 -20.06
CA ILE A 372 9.06 12.04 -19.02
C ILE A 372 7.73 12.82 -19.11
N LYS A 373 7.75 14.04 -19.64
CA LYS A 373 6.56 14.88 -19.79
C LYS A 373 5.78 14.58 -21.06
N THR A 374 6.45 14.09 -22.10
CA THR A 374 5.89 13.95 -23.46
C THR A 374 5.73 12.51 -23.90
N ARG A 375 6.78 11.69 -23.75
CA ARG A 375 6.85 10.30 -24.21
C ARG A 375 7.55 9.38 -23.18
N PRO A 376 6.99 9.24 -21.95
CA PRO A 376 7.55 8.36 -20.94
C PRO A 376 7.63 6.88 -21.39
N ASP A 377 6.81 6.47 -22.33
CA ASP A 377 6.79 5.15 -22.97
C ASP A 377 8.07 4.81 -23.75
N LEU A 378 8.84 5.81 -24.15
CA LEU A 378 10.15 5.61 -24.82
C LEU A 378 11.32 5.53 -23.81
N MET A 379 11.11 5.86 -22.56
CA MET A 379 12.11 5.73 -21.51
C MET A 379 12.12 4.31 -20.93
N SER A 380 13.22 3.88 -20.34
CA SER A 380 13.24 2.71 -19.46
C SER A 380 12.78 3.10 -18.05
N VAL A 381 12.32 2.13 -17.25
CA VAL A 381 11.98 2.36 -15.83
C VAL A 381 13.20 2.85 -15.06
N SER A 382 14.41 2.40 -15.45
CA SER A 382 15.68 2.87 -14.86
C SER A 382 15.96 4.34 -15.18
N GLU A 383 15.77 4.77 -16.43
CA GLU A 383 15.91 6.19 -16.80
C GLU A 383 14.88 7.07 -16.09
N ILE A 384 13.63 6.60 -15.95
CA ILE A 384 12.59 7.30 -15.21
C ILE A 384 12.98 7.46 -13.75
N GLN A 385 13.52 6.42 -13.11
CA GLN A 385 14.01 6.50 -11.74
C GLN A 385 15.16 7.50 -11.61
N GLN A 386 16.14 7.49 -12.53
CA GLN A 386 17.23 8.45 -12.52
C GLN A 386 16.75 9.90 -12.64
N VAL A 387 15.77 10.14 -13.52
CA VAL A 387 15.15 11.47 -13.66
C VAL A 387 14.41 11.85 -12.36
N ALA A 388 13.66 10.95 -11.77
CA ALA A 388 12.99 11.20 -10.49
C ALA A 388 14.00 11.54 -9.39
N ASP A 389 15.04 10.72 -9.22
CA ASP A 389 16.08 10.92 -8.21
C ASP A 389 16.79 12.28 -8.36
N SER A 390 16.88 12.80 -9.59
CA SER A 390 17.48 14.10 -9.85
C SER A 390 16.70 15.31 -9.32
N TYR A 391 15.42 15.12 -9.01
CA TYR A 391 14.58 16.15 -8.38
C TYR A 391 14.64 16.11 -6.85
N GLY A 392 15.19 15.02 -6.29
CA GLY A 392 15.28 14.78 -4.85
C GLY A 392 13.99 14.11 -4.30
N LYS A 393 14.20 13.12 -3.44
CA LYS A 393 13.09 12.38 -2.81
C LYS A 393 12.13 13.32 -2.09
N GLY A 394 10.84 13.03 -2.21
CA GLY A 394 9.77 13.77 -1.54
C GLY A 394 9.39 15.09 -2.24
N SER A 395 10.10 15.53 -3.28
CA SER A 395 9.66 16.68 -4.05
C SER A 395 8.41 16.36 -4.88
N PRO A 396 7.56 17.35 -5.19
CA PRO A 396 6.42 17.15 -6.07
C PRO A 396 6.80 16.62 -7.44
N GLU A 397 7.95 17.05 -7.97
CA GLU A 397 8.50 16.60 -9.26
C GLU A 397 8.96 15.14 -9.21
N TYR A 398 9.53 14.68 -8.08
CA TYR A 398 9.87 13.27 -7.86
C TYR A 398 8.62 12.39 -7.96
N VAL A 399 7.57 12.76 -7.25
CA VAL A 399 6.30 12.01 -7.24
C VAL A 399 5.65 12.02 -8.63
N ASP A 400 5.56 13.18 -9.30
CA ASP A 400 4.98 13.29 -10.65
C ASP A 400 5.75 12.43 -11.66
N CYS A 401 7.08 12.44 -11.59
CA CYS A 401 7.93 11.64 -12.47
C CYS A 401 7.65 10.14 -12.31
N LEU A 402 7.63 9.62 -11.09
CA LEU A 402 7.35 8.20 -10.82
C LEU A 402 5.91 7.83 -11.21
N MET A 403 4.94 8.70 -10.98
CA MET A 403 3.55 8.49 -11.39
C MET A 403 3.40 8.39 -12.91
N ARG A 404 4.12 9.22 -13.68
CA ARG A 404 4.16 9.11 -15.15
C ARG A 404 4.79 7.79 -15.59
N GLY A 405 5.84 7.37 -14.89
CA GLY A 405 6.46 6.05 -15.10
C GLY A 405 5.50 4.89 -14.86
N ALA A 406 4.81 4.87 -13.73
CA ALA A 406 3.82 3.85 -13.43
C ALA A 406 2.64 3.84 -14.42
N LYS A 407 2.23 5.02 -14.92
CA LYS A 407 1.21 5.12 -15.97
C LYS A 407 1.69 4.57 -17.31
N ALA A 408 2.95 4.79 -17.67
CA ALA A 408 3.55 4.26 -18.90
C ALA A 408 3.79 2.74 -18.81
N TYR A 409 4.11 2.25 -17.62
CA TYR A 409 4.44 0.85 -17.33
C TYR A 409 3.55 0.26 -16.22
N PRO A 410 2.23 0.17 -16.44
CA PRO A 410 1.28 -0.24 -15.39
C PRO A 410 1.46 -1.70 -14.95
N ASN A 411 2.13 -2.52 -15.76
CA ASN A 411 2.42 -3.92 -15.45
C ASN A 411 3.84 -4.14 -14.90
N ASP A 412 4.67 -3.11 -14.81
CA ASP A 412 6.00 -3.20 -14.21
C ASP A 412 5.90 -3.01 -12.70
N VAL A 413 6.24 -4.06 -11.95
CA VAL A 413 6.14 -4.11 -10.49
C VAL A 413 7.00 -3.02 -9.84
N THR A 414 8.20 -2.77 -10.39
CA THR A 414 9.13 -1.77 -9.84
C THR A 414 8.62 -0.36 -10.03
N ALA A 415 8.12 -0.03 -11.23
CA ALA A 415 7.57 1.28 -11.53
C ALA A 415 6.36 1.59 -10.64
N VAL A 416 5.44 0.62 -10.50
CA VAL A 416 4.24 0.78 -9.67
C VAL A 416 4.61 0.87 -8.18
N ASN A 417 5.51 0.00 -7.68
CA ASN A 417 5.96 0.03 -6.29
C ASN A 417 6.55 1.39 -5.91
N ASN A 418 7.50 1.88 -6.71
CA ASN A 418 8.21 3.11 -6.39
C ASN A 418 7.29 4.34 -6.45
N ALA A 419 6.34 4.37 -7.40
CA ALA A 419 5.33 5.42 -7.49
C ALA A 419 4.36 5.38 -6.29
N ALA A 420 3.87 4.20 -5.91
CA ALA A 420 2.97 4.05 -4.76
C ALA A 420 3.68 4.44 -3.44
N LEU A 421 4.94 4.04 -3.28
CA LEU A 421 5.74 4.41 -2.11
C LEU A 421 5.94 5.94 -2.04
N ALA A 422 6.28 6.57 -3.17
CA ALA A 422 6.44 8.03 -3.24
C ALA A 422 5.14 8.78 -2.91
N LEU A 423 3.99 8.27 -3.35
CA LEU A 423 2.68 8.82 -2.96
C LEU A 423 2.43 8.71 -1.46
N MET A 424 2.77 7.57 -0.85
CA MET A 424 2.60 7.36 0.60
C MET A 424 3.53 8.26 1.41
N GLU A 425 4.77 8.48 0.95
CA GLU A 425 5.72 9.42 1.57
C GLU A 425 5.26 10.88 1.46
N ALA A 426 4.47 11.20 0.42
CA ALA A 426 3.84 12.52 0.22
C ALA A 426 2.45 12.65 0.86
N ASP A 427 2.07 11.75 1.80
CA ASP A 427 0.77 11.67 2.47
C ASP A 427 -0.45 11.52 1.53
N ARG A 428 -0.22 11.01 0.31
CA ARG A 428 -1.25 10.71 -0.71
C ARG A 428 -1.61 9.21 -0.73
N THR A 429 -1.82 8.64 0.46
CA THR A 429 -1.99 7.18 0.64
C THR A 429 -3.21 6.62 -0.12
N ASP A 430 -4.31 7.36 -0.20
CA ASP A 430 -5.49 6.92 -0.97
C ASP A 430 -5.20 6.80 -2.48
N GLU A 431 -4.33 7.66 -3.01
CA GLU A 431 -3.91 7.57 -4.41
C GLU A 431 -2.98 6.38 -4.64
N ALA A 432 -2.10 6.08 -3.68
CA ALA A 432 -1.28 4.89 -3.71
C ALA A 432 -2.14 3.61 -3.74
N ILE A 433 -3.19 3.54 -2.93
CA ILE A 433 -4.12 2.40 -2.92
C ILE A 433 -4.81 2.26 -4.28
N ARG A 434 -5.32 3.35 -4.87
CA ARG A 434 -5.96 3.30 -6.21
C ARG A 434 -4.98 2.83 -7.30
N LEU A 435 -3.71 3.23 -7.22
CA LEU A 435 -2.68 2.75 -8.14
C LEU A 435 -2.46 1.24 -7.97
N LEU A 436 -2.34 0.77 -6.72
CA LEU A 436 -2.12 -0.63 -6.38
C LEU A 436 -3.33 -1.53 -6.68
N ASP A 437 -4.56 -1.00 -6.65
CA ASP A 437 -5.78 -1.74 -6.99
C ASP A 437 -5.81 -2.16 -8.46
N ASN A 438 -5.22 -1.35 -9.35
CA ASN A 438 -5.16 -1.60 -10.78
C ASN A 438 -3.84 -2.26 -11.24
N ALA A 439 -2.99 -2.65 -10.30
CA ALA A 439 -1.67 -3.20 -10.57
C ALA A 439 -1.66 -4.74 -10.60
N PRO A 440 -0.58 -5.35 -11.11
CA PRO A 440 -0.40 -6.80 -11.04
C PRO A 440 -0.46 -7.32 -9.61
N GLN A 441 -0.99 -8.53 -9.42
CA GLN A 441 -1.09 -9.18 -8.11
C GLN A 441 0.26 -9.82 -7.71
N ALA A 442 1.32 -9.00 -7.69
CA ALA A 442 2.65 -9.38 -7.24
C ALA A 442 2.76 -9.26 -5.71
N GLY A 443 3.58 -10.11 -5.09
CA GLY A 443 3.74 -10.14 -3.63
C GLY A 443 4.23 -8.81 -3.06
N GLU A 444 5.16 -8.14 -3.75
CA GLU A 444 5.71 -6.84 -3.38
C GLU A 444 4.61 -5.76 -3.32
N LEU A 445 3.77 -5.70 -4.35
CA LEU A 445 2.69 -4.71 -4.46
C LEU A 445 1.57 -4.98 -3.45
N LEU A 446 1.25 -6.25 -3.20
CA LEU A 446 0.30 -6.64 -2.16
C LEU A 446 0.83 -6.29 -0.77
N ASN A 447 2.13 -6.48 -0.51
CA ASN A 447 2.76 -6.05 0.72
C ASN A 447 2.67 -4.52 0.90
N LEU A 448 3.03 -3.76 -0.13
CA LEU A 448 2.94 -2.30 -0.08
C LEU A 448 1.49 -1.82 0.14
N LYS A 449 0.52 -2.51 -0.44
CA LYS A 449 -0.91 -2.26 -0.20
C LYS A 449 -1.29 -2.50 1.26
N GLY A 450 -0.74 -3.53 1.90
CA GLY A 450 -0.88 -3.77 3.35
C GLY A 450 -0.31 -2.62 4.18
N VAL A 451 0.86 -2.10 3.81
CA VAL A 451 1.46 -0.93 4.45
C VAL A 451 0.58 0.31 4.28
N ALA A 452 0.03 0.53 3.08
CA ALA A 452 -0.87 1.65 2.81
C ALA A 452 -2.15 1.59 3.68
N TYR A 453 -2.79 0.43 3.77
CA TYR A 453 -3.96 0.26 4.65
C TYR A 453 -3.61 0.44 6.13
N SER A 454 -2.44 -0.05 6.57
CA SER A 454 -1.97 0.16 7.95
C SER A 454 -1.78 1.65 8.26
N LYS A 455 -1.25 2.42 7.32
CA LYS A 455 -1.08 3.88 7.47
C LYS A 455 -2.41 4.61 7.63
N LEU A 456 -3.49 4.09 7.01
CA LEU A 456 -4.86 4.61 7.16
C LEU A 456 -5.60 4.05 8.39
N GLY A 457 -4.99 3.17 9.18
CA GLY A 457 -5.61 2.53 10.33
C GLY A 457 -6.59 1.39 9.99
N ASP A 458 -6.65 0.97 8.72
CA ASP A 458 -7.48 -0.15 8.29
C ASP A 458 -6.71 -1.48 8.42
N TYR A 459 -6.63 -1.94 9.65
CA TYR A 459 -5.83 -3.12 9.99
C TYR A 459 -6.40 -4.42 9.42
N GLU A 460 -7.72 -4.49 9.20
CA GLU A 460 -8.36 -5.67 8.60
C GLU A 460 -7.94 -5.85 7.14
N ARG A 461 -8.02 -4.78 6.33
CA ARG A 461 -7.55 -4.81 4.93
C ARG A 461 -6.03 -4.98 4.85
N ALA A 462 -5.28 -4.40 5.79
CA ALA A 462 -3.84 -4.59 5.87
C ALA A 462 -3.46 -6.06 6.12
N GLU A 463 -4.13 -6.74 7.05
CA GLU A 463 -3.90 -8.15 7.34
C GLU A 463 -4.19 -9.05 6.13
N LYS A 464 -5.30 -8.80 5.42
CA LYS A 464 -5.65 -9.52 4.18
C LYS A 464 -4.58 -9.32 3.10
N ALA A 465 -4.08 -8.09 2.93
CA ALA A 465 -3.09 -7.76 1.92
C ALA A 465 -1.72 -8.40 2.24
N PHE A 466 -1.24 -8.34 3.48
CA PHE A 466 0.00 -9.01 3.89
C PHE A 466 -0.11 -10.53 3.77
N SER A 467 -1.25 -11.12 4.14
CA SER A 467 -1.49 -12.56 4.00
C SER A 467 -1.48 -12.98 2.53
N ALA A 468 -2.09 -12.19 1.64
CA ALA A 468 -2.06 -12.44 0.21
C ALA A 468 -0.64 -12.31 -0.38
N ALA A 469 0.14 -11.32 0.07
CA ALA A 469 1.55 -11.16 -0.32
C ALA A 469 2.39 -12.37 0.10
N GLN A 470 2.21 -12.85 1.32
CA GLN A 470 2.89 -14.05 1.83
C GLN A 470 2.51 -15.29 1.02
N ALA A 471 1.25 -15.46 0.66
CA ALA A 471 0.78 -16.55 -0.18
C ALA A 471 1.37 -16.52 -1.60
N LYS A 472 1.80 -15.33 -2.08
CA LYS A 472 2.56 -15.15 -3.33
C LYS A 472 4.06 -15.38 -3.17
N GLY A 473 4.53 -15.80 -1.99
CA GLY A 473 5.94 -16.09 -1.72
C GLY A 473 6.79 -14.89 -1.31
N TYR A 474 6.18 -13.72 -1.06
CA TYR A 474 6.92 -12.56 -0.59
C TYR A 474 7.16 -12.65 0.92
N THR A 475 8.33 -13.17 1.29
CA THR A 475 8.69 -13.46 2.70
C THR A 475 8.58 -12.27 3.65
N PRO A 476 8.98 -11.02 3.29
CA PRO A 476 8.89 -9.89 4.22
C PRO A 476 7.45 -9.56 4.66
N ALA A 477 6.44 -9.96 3.89
CA ALA A 477 5.05 -9.75 4.28
C ALA A 477 4.66 -10.52 5.55
N GLY A 478 5.30 -11.64 5.83
CA GLY A 478 5.08 -12.40 7.07
C GLY A 478 5.57 -11.67 8.32
N GLU A 479 6.70 -10.95 8.20
CA GLU A 479 7.23 -10.10 9.27
C GLU A 479 6.32 -8.89 9.49
N ASN A 480 5.88 -8.24 8.41
CA ASN A 480 4.93 -7.14 8.48
C ASN A 480 3.59 -7.56 9.09
N LEU A 481 3.09 -8.74 8.74
CA LEU A 481 1.86 -9.30 9.32
C LEU A 481 2.00 -9.53 10.82
N THR A 482 3.15 -10.06 11.25
CA THR A 482 3.46 -10.27 12.67
C THR A 482 3.51 -8.94 13.43
N LEU A 483 4.17 -7.94 12.84
CA LEU A 483 4.26 -6.60 13.39
C LEU A 483 2.88 -5.93 13.49
N LEU A 484 2.05 -6.08 12.44
CA LEU A 484 0.67 -5.57 12.43
C LEU A 484 -0.16 -6.16 13.57
N LYS A 485 -0.10 -7.49 13.76
CA LYS A 485 -0.83 -8.18 14.83
C LYS A 485 -0.39 -7.71 16.20
N LYS A 486 0.92 -7.60 16.41
CA LYS A 486 1.48 -7.08 17.66
C LYS A 486 1.03 -5.64 17.93
N TYR A 487 1.00 -4.79 16.91
CA TYR A 487 0.51 -3.41 17.03
C TYR A 487 -0.99 -3.37 17.31
N ALA A 488 -1.79 -4.16 16.60
CA ALA A 488 -3.22 -4.24 16.81
C ALA A 488 -3.57 -4.73 18.23
N GLU A 489 -2.84 -5.72 18.76
CA GLU A 489 -2.96 -6.20 20.14
C GLU A 489 -2.58 -5.08 21.13
N TYR A 490 -1.48 -4.36 20.86
CA TYR A 490 -1.06 -3.24 21.70
C TYR A 490 -2.11 -2.12 21.75
N MET A 491 -2.79 -1.85 20.65
CA MET A 491 -3.85 -0.82 20.54
C MET A 491 -5.24 -1.30 20.97
N ALA A 492 -5.45 -2.61 21.22
CA ALA A 492 -6.76 -3.15 21.59
C ALA A 492 -7.17 -2.73 22.99
N GLU A 493 -8.40 -2.20 23.15
CA GLU A 493 -9.06 -1.84 24.40
C GLU A 493 -9.83 -3.03 24.98
#